data_29ef167b89bfd8d05f1a6fbf143df602
#
_entry.id   29ef167b89bfd8d05f1a6fbf143df602
#
_cell.length_a   1.000
_cell.length_b   1.000
_cell.length_c   1.000
_cell.angle_alpha   90.00
_cell.angle_beta   90.00
_cell.angle_gamma   90.00
#
_symmetry.space_group_name_H-M   'P 1'
#
loop_
_entity.id
_entity.type
_entity.pdbx_description
1 polymer ?
#
loop_
_entity_poly.entity_id
_entity_poly.type
_entity_poly.pdbx_seq_one_letter_code
_entity_poly.pdbx_strand_id
1 'polypeptide(L)'
;MSEKIIRHGILRGRVQGVGFRMWVEHHASLHDLEGWVRNRRDGSVEAVFAGATSAVERMIETCRCGPPGSRVEAVDVSEAGPEVLSERYEGERFSVLPTR
;
A
#
# COMPACT_ATOMS: atom_id res chain seq x y z
N MET A 1 20.86 6.81 -10.73
CA MET A 1 19.85 7.43 -9.84
C MET A 1 18.51 6.78 -10.03
N SER A 2 17.86 6.44 -8.94
CA SER A 2 16.52 5.86 -9.01
C SER A 2 15.50 6.95 -9.30
N GLU A 3 14.61 6.67 -10.26
CA GLU A 3 13.46 7.51 -10.50
C GLU A 3 12.43 7.27 -9.38
N LYS A 4 11.79 8.33 -8.92
CA LYS A 4 10.72 8.24 -7.93
C LYS A 4 9.39 8.10 -8.64
N ILE A 5 8.61 7.09 -8.27
CA ILE A 5 7.27 6.87 -8.81
C ILE A 5 6.25 6.81 -7.68
N ILE A 6 4.99 7.00 -8.03
CA ILE A 6 3.86 6.88 -7.10
C ILE A 6 2.85 5.95 -7.75
N ARG A 7 2.41 4.94 -7.01
CA ARG A 7 1.39 3.99 -7.49
C ARG A 7 0.28 3.87 -6.48
N HIS A 8 -0.92 3.77 -6.99
CA HIS A 8 -2.15 3.54 -6.23
C HIS A 8 -2.60 2.11 -6.51
N GLY A 9 -2.92 1.36 -5.46
CA GLY A 9 -3.35 -0.01 -5.59
C GLY A 9 -4.63 -0.29 -4.83
N ILE A 10 -5.48 -1.14 -5.42
CA ILE A 10 -6.64 -1.72 -4.75
C ILE A 10 -6.39 -3.22 -4.69
N LEU A 11 -6.37 -3.76 -3.48
CA LEU A 11 -6.13 -5.18 -3.23
C LEU A 11 -7.46 -5.83 -2.87
N ARG A 12 -7.81 -6.90 -3.60
CA ARG A 12 -9.10 -7.59 -3.45
C ARG A 12 -8.88 -9.02 -3.05
N GLY A 13 -9.86 -9.58 -2.37
CA GLY A 13 -9.84 -10.94 -1.88
C GLY A 13 -10.02 -10.97 -0.36
N ARG A 14 -9.41 -11.95 0.29
CA ARG A 14 -9.42 -12.04 1.74
C ARG A 14 -8.26 -11.20 2.29
N VAL A 15 -8.51 -9.90 2.43
CA VAL A 15 -7.47 -8.92 2.75
C VAL A 15 -7.78 -8.09 4.00
N GLN A 16 -8.96 -8.25 4.59
CA GLN A 16 -9.31 -7.58 5.84
C GLN A 16 -9.44 -8.62 6.97
N GLY A 17 -9.23 -8.17 8.21
CA GLY A 17 -9.34 -9.03 9.37
C GLY A 17 -8.17 -9.98 9.59
N VAL A 18 -7.07 -9.80 8.85
CA VAL A 18 -5.88 -10.66 8.90
C VAL A 18 -4.60 -9.89 9.23
N GLY A 19 -4.73 -8.63 9.70
CA GLY A 19 -3.58 -7.78 9.99
C GLY A 19 -2.90 -7.23 8.75
N PHE A 20 -3.62 -7.15 7.64
CA PHE A 20 -3.04 -6.78 6.34
C PHE A 20 -2.45 -5.37 6.36
N ARG A 21 -3.15 -4.39 6.94
CA ARG A 21 -2.67 -2.99 6.98
C ARG A 21 -1.35 -2.85 7.73
N MET A 22 -1.24 -3.49 8.88
CA MET A 22 0.00 -3.45 9.69
C MET A 22 1.14 -4.14 8.97
N TRP A 23 0.84 -5.24 8.28
CA TRP A 23 1.81 -5.95 7.47
C TRP A 23 2.31 -5.08 6.32
N VAL A 24 1.40 -4.36 5.64
CA VAL A 24 1.76 -3.42 4.57
C VAL A 24 2.66 -2.31 5.10
N GLU A 25 2.30 -1.71 6.22
CA GLU A 25 3.11 -0.65 6.84
C GLU A 25 4.52 -1.14 7.15
N HIS A 26 4.64 -2.33 7.71
CA HIS A 26 5.93 -2.92 8.04
C HIS A 26 6.80 -3.08 6.79
N HIS A 27 6.24 -3.68 5.74
CA HIS A 27 6.99 -3.90 4.50
C HIS A 27 7.30 -2.59 3.77
N ALA A 28 6.39 -1.62 3.78
CA ALA A 28 6.65 -0.31 3.20
C ALA A 28 7.83 0.37 3.89
N SER A 29 7.92 0.26 5.21
CA SER A 29 9.06 0.79 5.97
C SER A 29 10.36 0.09 5.61
N LEU A 30 10.34 -1.23 5.44
CA LEU A 30 11.52 -1.98 5.02
C LEU A 30 12.03 -1.55 3.64
N HIS A 31 11.13 -1.15 2.75
CA HIS A 31 11.46 -0.67 1.40
C HIS A 31 11.68 0.84 1.34
N ASP A 32 11.64 1.52 2.48
CA ASP A 32 11.82 2.98 2.58
C ASP A 32 10.82 3.76 1.71
N LEU A 33 9.57 3.33 1.74
CA LEU A 33 8.50 3.93 0.95
C LEU A 33 7.69 4.94 1.75
N GLU A 34 7.18 5.95 1.04
CA GLU A 34 6.15 6.85 1.55
C GLU A 34 4.80 6.38 1.04
N GLY A 35 3.75 6.76 1.73
CA GLY A 35 2.40 6.44 1.30
C GLY A 35 1.45 6.18 2.46
N TRP A 36 0.44 5.38 2.16
CA TRP A 36 -0.57 5.05 3.17
C TRP A 36 -1.34 3.79 2.76
N VAL A 37 -2.07 3.23 3.72
CA VAL A 37 -2.92 2.07 3.50
C VAL A 37 -4.17 2.21 4.35
N ARG A 38 -5.32 1.78 3.81
CA ARG A 38 -6.59 1.76 4.54
C ARG A 38 -7.49 0.64 4.04
N ASN A 39 -8.36 0.18 4.91
CA ASN A 39 -9.46 -0.69 4.50
C ASN A 39 -10.52 0.14 3.81
N ARG A 40 -11.27 -0.47 2.90
CA ARG A 40 -12.45 0.11 2.29
C ARG A 40 -13.68 -0.66 2.72
N ARG A 41 -14.84 0.01 2.66
CA ARG A 41 -16.11 -0.61 3.08
C ARG A 41 -16.53 -1.77 2.19
N ASP A 42 -16.04 -1.80 0.96
CA ASP A 42 -16.34 -2.90 0.03
C ASP A 42 -15.52 -4.17 0.31
N GLY A 43 -14.69 -4.17 1.36
CA GLY A 43 -13.87 -5.31 1.73
C GLY A 43 -12.46 -5.28 1.15
N SER A 44 -12.16 -4.33 0.26
CA SER A 44 -10.82 -4.20 -0.32
C SER A 44 -9.88 -3.43 0.61
N VAL A 45 -8.59 -3.48 0.28
CA VAL A 45 -7.56 -2.65 0.90
C VAL A 45 -7.02 -1.70 -0.16
N GLU A 46 -6.94 -0.44 0.17
CA GLU A 46 -6.40 0.59 -0.72
C GLU A 46 -5.05 1.04 -0.19
N ALA A 47 -4.07 1.17 -1.07
CA ALA A 47 -2.73 1.59 -0.69
C ALA A 47 -2.10 2.52 -1.72
N VAL A 48 -1.23 3.40 -1.25
CA VAL A 48 -0.40 4.25 -2.09
C VAL A 48 1.05 4.03 -1.68
N PHE A 49 1.90 3.80 -2.67
CA PHE A 49 3.33 3.63 -2.45
C PHE A 49 4.10 4.61 -3.30
N ALA A 50 5.04 5.33 -2.69
CA ALA A 50 5.88 6.30 -3.36
C ALA A 50 7.34 6.08 -2.96
N GLY A 51 8.22 6.08 -3.95
CA GLY A 51 9.65 5.90 -3.73
C GLY A 51 10.36 5.47 -5.00
N ALA A 52 11.54 4.90 -4.84
CA ALA A 52 12.32 4.40 -5.97
C ALA A 52 11.53 3.35 -6.73
N THR A 53 11.63 3.38 -8.06
CA THR A 53 10.88 2.48 -8.94
C THR A 53 11.00 1.03 -8.51
N SER A 54 12.22 0.55 -8.28
CA SER A 54 12.43 -0.86 -7.92
C SER A 54 11.79 -1.19 -6.57
N ALA A 55 11.83 -0.27 -5.60
CA ALA A 55 11.24 -0.49 -4.29
C ALA A 55 9.72 -0.56 -4.36
N VAL A 56 9.09 0.32 -5.14
CA VAL A 56 7.65 0.33 -5.33
C VAL A 56 7.20 -0.97 -6.00
N GLU A 57 7.92 -1.38 -7.06
CA GLU A 57 7.59 -2.61 -7.79
C GLU A 57 7.70 -3.84 -6.89
N ARG A 58 8.75 -3.93 -6.07
CA ARG A 58 8.90 -5.02 -5.10
C ARG A 58 7.79 -5.03 -4.07
N MET A 59 7.37 -3.85 -3.60
CA MET A 59 6.29 -3.75 -2.63
C MET A 59 4.98 -4.28 -3.22
N ILE A 60 4.69 -3.94 -4.47
CA ILE A 60 3.49 -4.43 -5.15
C ILE A 60 3.54 -5.95 -5.29
N GLU A 61 4.68 -6.51 -5.68
CA GLU A 61 4.83 -7.98 -5.76
C GLU A 61 4.66 -8.63 -4.39
N THR A 62 5.21 -8.02 -3.34
CA THR A 62 5.03 -8.51 -1.97
C THR A 62 3.56 -8.51 -1.59
N CYS A 63 2.81 -7.47 -1.98
CA CYS A 63 1.37 -7.39 -1.73
C CYS A 63 0.59 -8.49 -2.42
N ARG A 64 1.04 -8.98 -3.57
CA ARG A 64 0.36 -10.07 -4.26
C ARG A 64 0.39 -11.37 -3.46
N CYS A 65 1.43 -11.57 -2.67
CA CYS A 65 1.53 -12.71 -1.75
C CYS A 65 0.69 -12.50 -0.49
N GLY A 66 0.76 -11.32 0.08
CA GLY A 66 0.06 -11.00 1.31
C GLY A 66 0.61 -11.72 2.54
N PRO A 67 0.12 -11.35 3.74
CA PRO A 67 0.50 -12.03 4.97
C PRO A 67 -0.17 -13.40 5.11
N PRO A 68 0.34 -14.26 6.02
CA PRO A 68 -0.33 -15.51 6.33
C PRO A 68 -1.80 -15.29 6.70
N GLY A 69 -2.69 -16.14 6.20
CA GLY A 69 -4.12 -16.02 6.44
C GLY A 69 -4.85 -15.14 5.43
N SER A 70 -4.12 -14.39 4.61
CA SER A 70 -4.73 -13.60 3.55
C SER A 70 -4.85 -14.42 2.26
N ARG A 71 -5.70 -13.93 1.37
CA ARG A 71 -5.81 -14.47 0.01
C ARG A 71 -6.03 -13.30 -0.94
N VAL A 72 -4.96 -12.89 -1.60
CA VAL A 72 -5.02 -11.78 -2.56
C VAL A 72 -5.42 -12.34 -3.91
N GLU A 73 -6.59 -11.95 -4.38
CA GLU A 73 -7.15 -12.44 -5.65
C GLU A 73 -6.82 -11.50 -6.80
N ALA A 74 -6.73 -10.20 -6.52
CA ALA A 74 -6.43 -9.19 -7.54
C ALA A 74 -5.75 -8.00 -6.90
N VAL A 75 -4.84 -7.38 -7.66
CA VAL A 75 -4.20 -6.12 -7.30
C VAL A 75 -4.32 -5.20 -8.50
N ASP A 76 -5.15 -4.16 -8.37
CA ASP A 76 -5.37 -3.17 -9.43
C ASP A 76 -4.46 -1.99 -9.19
N VAL A 77 -3.47 -1.79 -10.05
CA VAL A 77 -2.45 -0.76 -9.88
C VAL A 77 -2.61 0.31 -10.93
N SER A 78 -2.50 1.58 -10.51
CA SER A 78 -2.52 2.71 -11.40
C SER A 78 -1.48 3.75 -10.99
N GLU A 79 -1.10 4.61 -11.93
CA GLU A 79 -0.24 5.75 -11.63
C GLU A 79 -1.01 6.78 -10.83
N ALA A 80 -0.29 7.50 -9.96
CA ALA A 80 -0.89 8.57 -9.16
C ALA A 80 0.07 9.76 -9.08
N GLY A 81 -0.49 10.92 -8.85
CA GLY A 81 0.28 12.13 -8.64
C GLY A 81 0.59 12.36 -7.17
N PRO A 82 1.47 13.35 -6.87
CA PRO A 82 1.91 13.58 -5.49
C PRO A 82 0.79 14.03 -4.55
N GLU A 83 -0.32 14.52 -5.07
CA GLU A 83 -1.47 14.96 -4.26
C GLU A 83 -2.05 13.83 -3.40
N VAL A 84 -1.93 12.57 -3.83
CA VAL A 84 -2.45 11.44 -3.06
C VAL A 84 -1.72 11.26 -1.72
N LEU A 85 -0.50 11.78 -1.62
CA LEU A 85 0.29 11.68 -0.39
C LEU A 85 -0.22 12.61 0.72
N SER A 86 -1.05 13.58 0.39
CA SER A 86 -1.62 14.51 1.37
C SER A 86 -2.59 13.83 2.34
N GLU A 87 -3.04 12.62 2.03
CA GLU A 87 -3.89 11.85 2.94
C GLU A 87 -3.16 11.36 4.19
N ARG A 88 -1.82 11.33 4.16
CA ARG A 88 -1.03 10.88 5.30
C ARG A 88 -1.23 11.80 6.50
N TYR A 89 -1.07 11.21 7.70
CA TYR A 89 -0.98 12.01 8.90
C TYR A 89 0.30 12.85 8.88
N GLU A 90 0.20 14.06 9.43
CA GLU A 90 1.33 14.98 9.47
C GLU A 90 2.51 14.35 10.21
N GLY A 91 3.69 14.45 9.62
CA GLY A 91 4.93 13.91 10.19
C GLY A 91 5.19 12.44 9.90
N GLU A 92 4.24 11.73 9.30
CA GLU A 92 4.43 10.31 8.99
C GLU A 92 4.87 10.10 7.55
N ARG A 93 5.83 9.22 7.36
CA ARG A 93 6.21 8.80 6.01
C ARG A 93 5.18 7.83 5.43
N PHE A 94 4.71 6.89 6.25
CA PHE A 94 3.70 5.93 5.86
C PHE A 94 2.62 5.87 6.93
N SER A 95 1.37 6.05 6.53
CA SER A 95 0.24 6.12 7.45
C SER A 95 -0.71 4.96 7.28
N VAL A 96 -1.22 4.46 8.40
CA VAL A 96 -2.34 3.52 8.42
C VAL A 96 -3.58 4.35 8.70
N LEU A 97 -4.46 4.47 7.71
CA LEU A 97 -5.61 5.36 7.77
C LEU A 97 -6.89 4.62 8.19
N PRO A 98 -7.90 5.36 8.68
CA PRO A 98 -9.19 4.75 9.00
C PRO A 98 -9.88 4.18 7.76
N THR A 99 -10.77 3.24 7.98
CA THR A 99 -11.61 2.65 6.93
C THR A 99 -12.46 3.72 6.24
N ARG A 100 -12.53 3.61 4.95
CA ARG A 100 -13.29 4.58 4.16
C ARG A 100 -14.25 3.94 3.16
#